data_fbd6a21d4044847a04d2020e72c1a3da
#
_entry.id   fbd6a21d4044847a04d2020e72c1a3da
#
_cell.length_a   1.000
_cell.length_b   1.000
_cell.length_c   1.000
_cell.angle_alpha   90.00
_cell.angle_beta   90.00
_cell.angle_gamma   90.00
#
_symmetry.space_group_name_H-M   'P 1'
#
loop_
_entity.id
_entity.type
_entity.pdbx_description
1 polymer ?
#
loop_
_entity_poly.entity_id
_entity_poly.type
_entity_poly.pdbx_seq_one_letter_code
_entity_poly.pdbx_strand_id
1 'polypeptide(L)'
;MKELALKYGCNPNQKPARVFMEEGELPIEVLSGRPGYINLLDALNSWQLVKELKQATGLPAAASFKHVSPAGAAIGLPLDDTLKKIYFVDDVNFELTPLASAYARARGADRMCSYGDFCALSDVCDEATARLIKREVSDGVIAPGYTPEALIILREKRKGTYCVIQIDPAYTPAPIERKQVFGVTFEQGRNEVRLDDPSLFEDIPTKNKTFTPEAKRDLIIALITLKYTQSNSVCYVKDGQAIGIGAGQQSRIHCTRLAGSKADEWWLRQNPKVMNLPFKEKIRRADRDNCINLYIGDEAEDILSDGAWQQFFTEQPEPLTREERKAWIAKNTGVALGSDAFFPFGDNIERAHRSGVEFIAQAGGSIRDDHVIDTCDKYGIAMAFTHVRLFHH
;
A
#
# COMPACT_ATOMS: atom_id res chain seq x y z
N MET A 1 -22.84 -16.23 11.97
CA MET A 1 -23.70 -16.11 10.74
C MET A 1 -23.05 -16.92 9.63
N LYS A 2 -23.79 -17.83 8.99
CA LYS A 2 -23.23 -18.76 7.99
C LYS A 2 -23.10 -18.15 6.58
N GLU A 3 -23.93 -17.17 6.27
CA GLU A 3 -23.90 -16.47 4.97
C GLU A 3 -24.33 -15.00 5.08
N LEU A 4 -23.90 -14.20 4.12
CA LEU A 4 -24.30 -12.81 3.93
C LEU A 4 -24.76 -12.63 2.49
N ALA A 5 -26.06 -12.31 2.30
CA ALA A 5 -26.61 -11.98 0.99
C ALA A 5 -26.11 -10.61 0.52
N LEU A 6 -25.70 -10.51 -0.74
CA LEU A 6 -25.19 -9.29 -1.35
C LEU A 6 -26.16 -8.75 -2.38
N LYS A 7 -26.13 -7.46 -2.63
CA LYS A 7 -26.97 -6.79 -3.62
C LYS A 7 -26.68 -7.29 -5.04
N TYR A 8 -25.41 -7.56 -5.36
CA TYR A 8 -24.90 -8.12 -6.61
C TYR A 8 -23.43 -8.56 -6.41
N GLY A 9 -22.86 -9.28 -7.35
CA GLY A 9 -21.45 -9.69 -7.36
C GLY A 9 -20.48 -8.54 -7.70
N CYS A 10 -19.49 -8.80 -8.56
CA CYS A 10 -18.57 -7.73 -9.00
C CYS A 10 -19.32 -6.63 -9.80
N ASN A 11 -20.34 -7.00 -10.54
CA ASN A 11 -21.12 -6.08 -11.38
C ASN A 11 -22.62 -6.16 -11.07
N PRO A 12 -23.41 -5.09 -11.30
CA PRO A 12 -24.84 -5.04 -10.99
C PRO A 12 -25.71 -6.13 -11.66
N ASN A 13 -25.27 -6.66 -12.80
CA ASN A 13 -25.94 -7.75 -13.52
C ASN A 13 -25.63 -9.14 -12.96
N GLN A 14 -24.61 -9.29 -12.10
CA GLN A 14 -24.22 -10.58 -11.50
C GLN A 14 -25.06 -10.87 -10.25
N LYS A 15 -26.22 -11.45 -10.47
CA LYS A 15 -27.18 -11.83 -9.42
C LYS A 15 -27.67 -13.27 -9.64
N PRO A 16 -27.92 -14.02 -8.55
CA PRO A 16 -27.77 -13.66 -7.13
C PRO A 16 -26.30 -13.57 -6.71
N ALA A 17 -26.03 -12.94 -5.54
CA ALA A 17 -24.71 -12.87 -4.95
C ALA A 17 -24.77 -13.05 -3.44
N ARG A 18 -23.81 -13.78 -2.88
CA ARG A 18 -23.65 -13.99 -1.45
C ARG A 18 -22.19 -14.32 -1.09
N VAL A 19 -21.85 -14.12 0.16
CA VAL A 19 -20.64 -14.65 0.79
C VAL A 19 -21.06 -15.66 1.84
N PHE A 20 -20.43 -16.82 1.87
CA PHE A 20 -20.82 -17.89 2.78
C PHE A 20 -19.64 -18.80 3.14
N MET A 21 -19.77 -19.55 4.22
CA MET A 21 -18.89 -20.64 4.60
C MET A 21 -19.61 -21.97 4.37
N GLU A 22 -18.91 -22.95 3.77
CA GLU A 22 -19.43 -24.32 3.66
C GLU A 22 -19.58 -24.95 5.04
N GLU A 23 -18.55 -24.74 5.88
CA GLU A 23 -18.51 -25.20 7.27
C GLU A 23 -18.26 -24.04 8.23
N GLY A 24 -18.87 -24.07 9.41
CA GLY A 24 -18.73 -23.04 10.42
C GLY A 24 -19.50 -21.75 10.13
N GLU A 25 -19.05 -20.67 10.72
CA GLU A 25 -19.62 -19.33 10.58
C GLU A 25 -18.63 -18.39 9.91
N LEU A 26 -19.14 -17.32 9.29
CA LEU A 26 -18.31 -16.26 8.74
C LEU A 26 -17.45 -15.66 9.85
N PRO A 27 -16.13 -15.50 9.64
CA PRO A 27 -15.23 -14.91 10.63
C PRO A 27 -15.37 -13.38 10.74
N ILE A 28 -16.40 -12.81 10.15
CA ILE A 28 -16.67 -11.38 10.10
C ILE A 28 -18.06 -11.04 10.60
N GLU A 29 -18.17 -9.86 11.23
CA GLU A 29 -19.44 -9.21 11.58
C GLU A 29 -19.48 -7.82 10.96
N VAL A 30 -20.60 -7.47 10.29
CA VAL A 30 -20.83 -6.13 9.73
C VAL A 30 -21.49 -5.27 10.79
N LEU A 31 -20.73 -4.35 11.40
CA LEU A 31 -21.21 -3.47 12.47
C LEU A 31 -21.92 -2.21 11.94
N SER A 32 -21.64 -1.81 10.70
CA SER A 32 -22.27 -0.68 10.00
C SER A 32 -22.13 -0.82 8.49
N GLY A 33 -23.04 -0.18 7.77
CA GLY A 33 -23.05 -0.16 6.30
C GLY A 33 -23.53 -1.47 5.68
N ARG A 34 -23.31 -1.58 4.37
CA ARG A 34 -23.63 -2.79 3.58
C ARG A 34 -22.50 -3.04 2.58
N PRO A 35 -21.47 -3.79 2.96
CA PRO A 35 -20.34 -4.06 2.07
C PRO A 35 -20.80 -4.82 0.83
N GLY A 36 -20.29 -4.43 -0.32
CA GLY A 36 -20.46 -5.16 -1.57
C GLY A 36 -19.42 -6.28 -1.73
N TYR A 37 -19.56 -7.02 -2.82
CA TYR A 37 -18.69 -8.15 -3.16
C TYR A 37 -17.18 -7.74 -3.17
N ILE A 38 -16.86 -6.66 -3.88
CA ILE A 38 -15.46 -6.16 -3.98
C ILE A 38 -14.98 -5.65 -2.63
N ASN A 39 -15.83 -4.96 -1.85
CA ASN A 39 -15.45 -4.49 -0.51
C ASN A 39 -15.03 -5.65 0.42
N LEU A 40 -15.72 -6.79 0.33
CA LEU A 40 -15.38 -7.97 1.14
C LEU A 40 -14.10 -8.65 0.66
N LEU A 41 -13.82 -8.67 -0.65
CA LEU A 41 -12.54 -9.12 -1.17
C LEU A 41 -11.39 -8.23 -0.67
N ASP A 42 -11.55 -6.90 -0.75
CA ASP A 42 -10.57 -5.95 -0.23
C ASP A 42 -10.36 -6.13 1.28
N ALA A 43 -11.45 -6.22 2.05
CA ALA A 43 -11.42 -6.40 3.49
C ALA A 43 -10.65 -7.67 3.92
N LEU A 44 -10.97 -8.82 3.33
CA LEU A 44 -10.38 -10.09 3.73
C LEU A 44 -8.93 -10.25 3.28
N ASN A 45 -8.56 -9.71 2.11
CA ASN A 45 -7.18 -9.71 1.65
C ASN A 45 -6.32 -8.73 2.47
N SER A 46 -6.81 -7.52 2.70
CA SER A 46 -6.09 -6.51 3.49
C SER A 46 -5.91 -6.93 4.96
N TRP A 47 -6.89 -7.63 5.54
CA TRP A 47 -6.76 -8.19 6.89
C TRP A 47 -5.59 -9.16 7.02
N GLN A 48 -5.45 -10.09 6.07
CA GLN A 48 -4.34 -11.04 6.06
C GLN A 48 -2.99 -10.31 6.03
N LEU A 49 -2.86 -9.29 5.18
CA LEU A 49 -1.65 -8.49 5.07
C LEU A 49 -1.29 -7.81 6.39
N VAL A 50 -2.21 -7.10 7.04
CA VAL A 50 -1.90 -6.38 8.29
C VAL A 50 -1.66 -7.32 9.46
N LYS A 51 -2.34 -8.48 9.50
CA LYS A 51 -2.08 -9.53 10.50
C LYS A 51 -0.65 -10.05 10.38
N GLU A 52 -0.17 -10.36 9.16
CA GLU A 52 1.21 -10.79 8.93
C GLU A 52 2.23 -9.70 9.24
N LEU A 53 1.99 -8.44 8.83
CA LEU A 53 2.88 -7.32 9.15
C LEU A 53 3.06 -7.16 10.66
N LYS A 54 1.97 -7.24 11.44
CA LYS A 54 2.05 -7.17 12.89
C LYS A 54 2.83 -8.35 13.48
N GLN A 55 2.58 -9.56 13.00
CA GLN A 55 3.29 -10.75 13.45
C GLN A 55 4.80 -10.65 13.18
N ALA A 56 5.19 -10.17 12.00
CA ALA A 56 6.58 -10.06 11.59
C ALA A 56 7.34 -8.93 12.29
N THR A 57 6.68 -7.82 12.62
CA THR A 57 7.35 -6.61 13.13
C THR A 57 7.08 -6.32 14.60
N GLY A 58 6.05 -6.92 15.19
CA GLY A 58 5.59 -6.63 16.55
C GLY A 58 4.88 -5.27 16.70
N LEU A 59 4.75 -4.50 15.63
CA LEU A 59 4.14 -3.16 15.64
C LEU A 59 2.73 -3.18 15.04
N PRO A 60 1.83 -2.26 15.48
CA PRO A 60 0.57 -2.06 14.80
C PRO A 60 0.78 -1.78 13.31
N ALA A 61 -0.10 -2.32 12.48
CA ALA A 61 -0.01 -2.19 11.03
C ALA A 61 -1.36 -1.78 10.43
N ALA A 62 -1.30 -1.11 9.28
CA ALA A 62 -2.46 -0.75 8.49
C ALA A 62 -2.18 -0.93 7.00
N ALA A 63 -3.26 -1.13 6.23
CA ALA A 63 -3.21 -1.20 4.77
C ALA A 63 -4.39 -0.44 4.17
N SER A 64 -4.17 0.10 2.98
CA SER A 64 -5.17 0.69 2.10
C SER A 64 -5.31 -0.21 0.88
N PHE A 65 -6.49 -0.74 0.64
CA PHE A 65 -6.76 -1.67 -0.46
C PHE A 65 -7.77 -1.09 -1.45
N LYS A 66 -7.56 -1.38 -2.71
CA LYS A 66 -8.50 -1.05 -3.79
C LYS A 66 -8.31 -2.02 -4.94
N HIS A 67 -9.44 -2.53 -5.47
CA HIS A 67 -9.42 -3.53 -6.55
C HIS A 67 -8.56 -4.76 -6.24
N VAL A 68 -8.69 -5.26 -5.01
CA VAL A 68 -8.03 -6.48 -4.51
C VAL A 68 -6.51 -6.41 -4.54
N SER A 69 -5.96 -5.20 -4.39
CA SER A 69 -4.52 -4.98 -4.25
C SER A 69 -4.24 -3.82 -3.30
N PRO A 70 -3.12 -3.82 -2.58
CA PRO A 70 -2.74 -2.72 -1.72
C PRO A 70 -2.35 -1.49 -2.54
N ALA A 71 -2.92 -0.33 -2.19
CA ALA A 71 -2.42 0.98 -2.57
C ALA A 71 -1.29 1.42 -1.64
N GLY A 72 -1.31 0.94 -0.39
CA GLY A 72 -0.28 1.17 0.61
C GLY A 72 -0.39 0.22 1.79
N ALA A 73 0.73 0.00 2.45
CA ALA A 73 0.85 -0.80 3.68
C ALA A 73 1.95 -0.20 4.56
N ALA A 74 1.76 -0.18 5.87
CA ALA A 74 2.72 0.42 6.79
C ALA A 74 2.59 -0.12 8.21
N ILE A 75 3.65 0.06 8.98
CA ILE A 75 3.70 -0.18 10.42
C ILE A 75 3.70 1.13 11.20
N GLY A 76 3.37 1.08 12.48
CA GLY A 76 3.13 2.22 13.35
C GLY A 76 4.40 2.92 13.85
N LEU A 77 5.25 3.40 12.94
CA LEU A 77 6.37 4.27 13.28
C LEU A 77 5.90 5.74 13.39
N PRO A 78 6.53 6.56 14.26
CA PRO A 78 6.21 7.97 14.38
C PRO A 78 6.32 8.73 13.05
N LEU A 79 5.52 9.77 12.90
CA LEU A 79 5.58 10.70 11.77
C LEU A 79 6.38 11.93 12.17
N ASP A 80 7.35 12.31 11.34
CA ASP A 80 7.96 13.65 11.41
C ASP A 80 7.02 14.72 10.85
N ASP A 81 7.40 15.99 10.96
CA ASP A 81 6.55 17.10 10.54
C ASP A 81 6.36 17.15 9.02
N THR A 82 7.32 16.67 8.24
CA THR A 82 7.21 16.55 6.78
C THR A 82 6.16 15.53 6.40
N LEU A 83 6.22 14.33 6.97
CA LEU A 83 5.25 13.29 6.74
C LEU A 83 3.85 13.68 7.23
N LYS A 84 3.74 14.33 8.40
CA LYS A 84 2.45 14.87 8.86
C LYS A 84 1.84 15.81 7.83
N LYS A 85 2.64 16.71 7.26
CA LYS A 85 2.19 17.70 6.27
C LYS A 85 1.72 17.03 4.98
N ILE A 86 2.51 16.13 4.40
CA ILE A 86 2.15 15.48 3.13
C ILE A 86 1.01 14.47 3.27
N TYR A 87 0.75 13.94 4.48
CA TYR A 87 -0.38 13.06 4.79
C TYR A 87 -1.61 13.83 5.29
N PHE A 88 -1.54 15.16 5.35
CA PHE A 88 -2.62 16.04 5.81
C PHE A 88 -3.11 15.69 7.22
N VAL A 89 -2.18 15.43 8.12
CA VAL A 89 -2.42 15.19 9.55
C VAL A 89 -1.66 16.16 10.46
N ASP A 90 -1.07 17.21 9.90
CA ASP A 90 -0.37 18.28 10.59
C ASP A 90 -1.34 19.24 11.34
N ASP A 91 -2.61 19.23 10.97
CA ASP A 91 -3.67 20.05 11.53
C ASP A 91 -4.51 19.35 12.63
N VAL A 92 -4.16 18.11 13.02
CA VAL A 92 -4.89 17.42 14.08
C VAL A 92 -4.43 17.91 15.46
N ASN A 93 -5.40 18.03 16.37
CA ASN A 93 -5.19 18.53 17.75
C ASN A 93 -5.19 17.39 18.80
N PHE A 94 -4.90 16.17 18.37
CA PHE A 94 -4.78 14.99 19.22
C PHE A 94 -3.50 14.22 18.88
N GLU A 95 -3.03 13.42 19.84
CA GLU A 95 -1.86 12.58 19.66
C GLU A 95 -2.16 11.41 18.70
N LEU A 96 -1.23 11.16 17.76
CA LEU A 96 -1.32 10.02 16.87
C LEU A 96 -0.80 8.77 17.59
N THR A 97 -1.69 7.83 17.83
CA THR A 97 -1.31 6.50 18.32
C THR A 97 -0.46 5.76 17.29
N PRO A 98 0.28 4.71 17.67
CA PRO A 98 1.00 3.89 16.67
C PRO A 98 0.08 3.36 15.56
N LEU A 99 -1.17 2.97 15.88
CA LEU A 99 -2.12 2.52 14.88
C LEU A 99 -2.58 3.65 13.95
N ALA A 100 -2.85 4.84 14.49
CA ALA A 100 -3.17 6.04 13.70
C ALA A 100 -2.00 6.43 12.78
N SER A 101 -0.76 6.31 13.26
CA SER A 101 0.45 6.53 12.46
C SER A 101 0.59 5.51 11.34
N ALA A 102 0.34 4.21 11.60
CA ALA A 102 0.32 3.17 10.58
C ALA A 102 -0.71 3.47 9.49
N TYR A 103 -1.94 3.86 9.89
CA TYR A 103 -3.00 4.23 8.95
C TYR A 103 -2.62 5.45 8.10
N ALA A 104 -2.11 6.51 8.72
CA ALA A 104 -1.68 7.71 8.01
C ALA A 104 -0.57 7.42 6.98
N ARG A 105 0.39 6.56 7.34
CA ARG A 105 1.48 6.10 6.44
C ARG A 105 0.96 5.23 5.30
N ALA A 106 0.15 4.22 5.60
CA ALA A 106 -0.36 3.28 4.60
C ALA A 106 -1.19 4.00 3.53
N ARG A 107 -2.12 4.86 3.97
CA ARG A 107 -2.97 5.62 3.06
C ARG A 107 -2.24 6.81 2.41
N GLY A 108 -1.33 7.43 3.16
CA GLY A 108 -0.61 8.63 2.76
C GLY A 108 0.43 8.39 1.67
N ALA A 109 0.95 7.19 1.53
CA ALA A 109 1.98 6.86 0.55
C ALA A 109 1.50 7.03 -0.90
N ASP A 110 0.27 6.61 -1.19
CA ASP A 110 -0.38 6.81 -2.50
C ASP A 110 -1.81 7.31 -2.28
N ARG A 111 -1.95 8.61 -2.05
CA ARG A 111 -3.23 9.23 -1.74
C ARG A 111 -4.22 9.19 -2.90
N MET A 112 -3.72 9.15 -4.14
CA MET A 112 -4.56 9.06 -5.34
C MET A 112 -5.21 7.67 -5.44
N CYS A 113 -4.44 6.59 -5.32
CA CYS A 113 -4.97 5.23 -5.35
C CYS A 113 -5.82 4.91 -4.11
N SER A 114 -5.55 5.54 -2.97
CA SER A 114 -6.31 5.37 -1.73
C SER A 114 -7.64 6.12 -1.69
N TYR A 115 -7.98 6.89 -2.71
CA TYR A 115 -9.29 7.54 -2.81
C TYR A 115 -10.40 6.51 -3.04
N GLY A 116 -11.29 6.35 -2.05
CA GLY A 116 -12.34 5.32 -2.07
C GLY A 116 -11.83 3.91 -1.74
N ASP A 117 -10.81 3.81 -0.89
CA ASP A 117 -10.21 2.57 -0.44
C ASP A 117 -11.08 1.78 0.57
N PHE A 118 -10.65 0.55 0.82
CA PHE A 118 -11.02 -0.22 1.99
C PHE A 118 -9.78 -0.39 2.86
N CYS A 119 -9.83 0.07 4.12
CA CYS A 119 -8.66 -0.01 4.98
C CYS A 119 -8.74 -1.17 5.97
N ALA A 120 -7.58 -1.73 6.31
CA ALA A 120 -7.43 -2.75 7.34
C ALA A 120 -6.51 -2.28 8.45
N LEU A 121 -6.83 -2.67 9.68
CA LEU A 121 -6.09 -2.37 10.89
C LEU A 121 -5.76 -3.67 11.63
N SER A 122 -4.52 -3.84 12.04
CA SER A 122 -4.08 -5.07 12.73
C SER A 122 -4.54 -5.17 14.17
N ASP A 123 -4.95 -4.03 14.75
CA ASP A 123 -5.33 -3.88 16.16
C ASP A 123 -6.73 -3.28 16.31
N VAL A 124 -7.23 -3.29 17.54
CA VAL A 124 -8.49 -2.62 17.89
C VAL A 124 -8.40 -1.15 17.47
N CYS A 125 -9.32 -0.72 16.61
CA CYS A 125 -9.39 0.66 16.15
C CYS A 125 -9.69 1.60 17.32
N ASP A 126 -8.75 2.49 17.59
CA ASP A 126 -8.87 3.53 18.60
C ASP A 126 -9.52 4.82 18.06
N GLU A 127 -9.84 5.74 18.97
CA GLU A 127 -10.48 7.01 18.63
C GLU A 127 -9.64 7.86 17.67
N ALA A 128 -8.31 7.94 17.88
CA ALA A 128 -7.42 8.73 17.03
C ALA A 128 -7.42 8.20 15.58
N THR A 129 -7.34 6.89 15.42
CA THR A 129 -7.41 6.23 14.10
C THR A 129 -8.78 6.47 13.44
N ALA A 130 -9.88 6.32 14.18
CA ALA A 130 -11.22 6.56 13.67
C ALA A 130 -11.42 8.01 13.21
N ARG A 131 -10.87 8.99 13.95
CA ARG A 131 -10.89 10.41 13.58
C ARG A 131 -10.15 10.67 12.27
N LEU A 132 -9.02 10.01 12.03
CA LEU A 132 -8.31 10.11 10.75
C LEU A 132 -9.12 9.49 9.62
N ILE A 133 -9.68 8.29 9.80
CA ILE A 133 -10.53 7.62 8.81
C ILE A 133 -11.75 8.49 8.45
N LYS A 134 -12.37 9.16 9.43
CA LYS A 134 -13.55 10.02 9.22
C LYS A 134 -13.28 11.15 8.22
N ARG A 135 -12.04 11.66 8.17
CA ARG A 135 -11.62 12.79 7.32
C ARG A 135 -11.41 12.42 5.86
N GLU A 136 -11.21 11.15 5.55
CA GLU A 136 -10.80 10.66 4.23
C GLU A 136 -11.98 10.09 3.43
N VAL A 137 -11.88 10.07 2.09
CA VAL A 137 -12.83 9.37 1.23
C VAL A 137 -12.43 7.90 1.19
N SER A 138 -13.24 7.06 1.84
CA SER A 138 -13.01 5.63 2.02
C SER A 138 -14.34 4.89 1.97
N ASP A 139 -14.35 3.63 1.58
CA ASP A 139 -15.55 2.80 1.48
C ASP A 139 -15.80 1.98 2.74
N GLY A 140 -14.75 1.58 3.45
CA GLY A 140 -14.91 0.81 4.67
C GLY A 140 -13.61 0.56 5.41
N VAL A 141 -13.75 -0.10 6.57
CA VAL A 141 -12.66 -0.52 7.44
C VAL A 141 -12.94 -1.90 8.02
N ILE A 142 -11.86 -2.72 8.13
CA ILE A 142 -11.86 -3.98 8.84
C ILE A 142 -10.81 -3.94 9.96
N ALA A 143 -11.20 -4.40 11.15
CA ALA A 143 -10.34 -4.47 12.32
C ALA A 143 -10.78 -5.61 13.26
N PRO A 144 -9.92 -6.11 14.17
CA PRO A 144 -10.31 -7.14 15.15
C PRO A 144 -11.29 -6.62 16.21
N GLY A 145 -11.47 -5.30 16.30
CA GLY A 145 -12.41 -4.65 17.22
C GLY A 145 -12.35 -3.14 17.08
N TYR A 146 -13.20 -2.47 17.84
CA TYR A 146 -13.33 -1.01 17.85
C TYR A 146 -13.57 -0.54 19.29
N THR A 147 -12.91 0.54 19.72
CA THR A 147 -13.33 1.19 20.97
C THR A 147 -14.73 1.77 20.81
N PRO A 148 -15.50 1.98 21.91
CA PRO A 148 -16.83 2.58 21.81
C PRO A 148 -16.82 3.94 21.09
N GLU A 149 -15.83 4.78 21.37
CA GLU A 149 -15.65 6.10 20.75
C GLU A 149 -15.36 5.98 19.24
N ALA A 150 -14.45 5.08 18.88
CA ALA A 150 -14.12 4.81 17.47
C ALA A 150 -15.35 4.35 16.68
N LEU A 151 -16.13 3.42 17.26
CA LEU A 151 -17.32 2.89 16.61
C LEU A 151 -18.40 3.97 16.40
N ILE A 152 -18.60 4.87 17.36
CA ILE A 152 -19.52 6.01 17.22
C ILE A 152 -19.07 6.88 16.04
N ILE A 153 -17.79 7.27 16.00
CA ILE A 153 -17.22 8.14 14.95
C ILE A 153 -17.39 7.51 13.56
N LEU A 154 -17.11 6.21 13.43
CA LEU A 154 -17.18 5.52 12.15
C LEU A 154 -18.63 5.29 11.68
N ARG A 155 -19.56 5.02 12.60
CA ARG A 155 -21.00 4.90 12.30
C ARG A 155 -21.64 6.19 11.81
N GLU A 156 -21.14 7.35 12.22
CA GLU A 156 -21.62 8.63 11.71
C GLU A 156 -21.13 8.95 10.28
N LYS A 157 -20.01 8.34 9.88
CA LYS A 157 -19.41 8.59 8.56
C LYS A 157 -20.38 8.18 7.44
N ARG A 158 -20.41 8.98 6.34
CA ARG A 158 -21.30 8.78 5.19
C ARG A 158 -22.78 8.65 5.58
N LYS A 159 -23.21 9.39 6.62
CA LYS A 159 -24.61 9.35 7.14
C LYS A 159 -25.06 7.93 7.55
N GLY A 160 -24.16 7.17 8.17
CA GLY A 160 -24.45 5.82 8.66
C GLY A 160 -24.30 4.70 7.63
N THR A 161 -23.77 4.98 6.44
CA THR A 161 -23.61 3.96 5.38
C THR A 161 -22.17 3.49 5.19
N TYR A 162 -21.23 4.00 5.97
CA TYR A 162 -19.84 3.57 5.95
C TYR A 162 -19.71 2.12 6.41
N CYS A 163 -18.96 1.31 5.67
CA CYS A 163 -18.78 -0.10 6.01
C CYS A 163 -17.78 -0.26 7.16
N VAL A 164 -18.25 -0.82 8.28
CA VAL A 164 -17.43 -1.16 9.45
C VAL A 164 -17.55 -2.65 9.69
N ILE A 165 -16.44 -3.38 9.53
CA ILE A 165 -16.39 -4.83 9.64
C ILE A 165 -15.48 -5.21 10.80
N GLN A 166 -15.98 -6.05 11.70
CA GLN A 166 -15.17 -6.71 12.71
C GLN A 166 -14.78 -8.11 12.23
N ILE A 167 -13.51 -8.49 12.41
CA ILE A 167 -12.99 -9.82 12.09
C ILE A 167 -12.63 -10.55 13.38
N ASP A 168 -12.87 -11.86 13.43
CA ASP A 168 -12.33 -12.71 14.48
C ASP A 168 -10.82 -12.90 14.27
N PRO A 169 -9.95 -12.32 15.11
CA PRO A 169 -8.50 -12.43 14.95
C PRO A 169 -7.97 -13.85 15.19
N ALA A 170 -8.75 -14.71 15.88
CA ALA A 170 -8.38 -16.09 16.15
C ALA A 170 -8.70 -17.04 14.98
N TYR A 171 -9.54 -16.59 14.05
CA TYR A 171 -9.90 -17.42 12.91
C TYR A 171 -8.67 -17.76 12.04
N THR A 172 -8.58 -19.05 11.71
CA THR A 172 -7.58 -19.59 10.78
C THR A 172 -8.31 -20.31 9.66
N PRO A 173 -8.11 -19.91 8.39
CA PRO A 173 -8.72 -20.58 7.25
C PRO A 173 -8.24 -22.03 7.10
N ALA A 174 -9.01 -22.87 6.39
CA ALA A 174 -8.59 -24.21 6.02
C ALA A 174 -7.24 -24.19 5.26
N PRO A 175 -6.42 -25.26 5.39
CA PRO A 175 -5.12 -25.31 4.72
C PRO A 175 -5.21 -25.45 3.18
N ILE A 176 -6.38 -25.73 2.67
CA ILE A 176 -6.67 -25.87 1.23
C ILE A 176 -7.60 -24.73 0.80
N GLU A 177 -7.24 -24.05 -0.28
CA GLU A 177 -8.06 -23.03 -0.90
C GLU A 177 -8.50 -23.45 -2.30
N ARG A 178 -9.68 -22.97 -2.72
CA ARG A 178 -10.30 -23.30 -4.01
C ARG A 178 -10.71 -22.03 -4.75
N LYS A 179 -10.53 -22.07 -6.07
CA LYS A 179 -10.96 -21.03 -7.00
C LYS A 179 -11.68 -21.68 -8.18
N GLN A 180 -12.79 -21.09 -8.64
CA GLN A 180 -13.49 -21.56 -9.81
C GLN A 180 -13.30 -20.62 -11.01
N VAL A 181 -12.94 -21.18 -12.16
CA VAL A 181 -12.86 -20.47 -13.44
C VAL A 181 -13.54 -21.33 -14.50
N PHE A 182 -14.55 -20.76 -15.16
CA PHE A 182 -15.31 -21.45 -16.21
C PHE A 182 -15.89 -22.82 -15.76
N GLY A 183 -16.32 -22.89 -14.49
CA GLY A 183 -16.86 -24.14 -13.90
C GLY A 183 -15.80 -25.17 -13.48
N VAL A 184 -14.52 -24.94 -13.79
CA VAL A 184 -13.42 -25.78 -13.33
C VAL A 184 -12.93 -25.27 -11.98
N THR A 185 -12.83 -26.17 -11.01
CA THR A 185 -12.30 -25.87 -9.68
C THR A 185 -10.79 -26.11 -9.66
N PHE A 186 -10.05 -25.08 -9.27
CA PHE A 186 -8.62 -25.15 -8.94
C PHE A 186 -8.50 -25.31 -7.43
N GLU A 187 -7.65 -26.23 -6.99
CA GLU A 187 -7.39 -26.49 -5.58
C GLU A 187 -5.89 -26.45 -5.32
N GLN A 188 -5.48 -25.77 -4.26
CA GLN A 188 -4.08 -25.68 -3.84
C GLN A 188 -3.96 -25.52 -2.33
N GLY A 189 -2.78 -25.80 -1.78
CA GLY A 189 -2.44 -25.40 -0.43
C GLY A 189 -2.38 -23.88 -0.31
N ARG A 190 -2.83 -23.35 0.83
CA ARG A 190 -2.67 -21.92 1.13
C ARG A 190 -1.20 -21.53 1.16
N ASN A 191 -0.90 -20.30 0.74
CA ASN A 191 0.44 -19.76 0.86
C ASN A 191 0.74 -19.39 2.33
N GLU A 192 1.35 -20.31 3.05
CA GLU A 192 1.72 -20.15 4.47
C GLU A 192 3.20 -19.84 4.69
N VAL A 193 3.92 -19.45 3.60
CA VAL A 193 5.33 -19.07 3.70
C VAL A 193 5.51 -17.91 4.69
N ARG A 194 6.45 -18.07 5.62
CA ARG A 194 6.83 -17.04 6.58
C ARG A 194 7.88 -16.13 5.97
N LEU A 195 7.54 -14.84 5.87
CA LEU A 195 8.40 -13.82 5.25
C LEU A 195 9.22 -13.02 6.27
N ASP A 196 9.11 -13.37 7.55
CA ASP A 196 9.95 -12.90 8.66
C ASP A 196 11.08 -13.88 9.01
N ASP A 197 11.24 -14.98 8.23
CA ASP A 197 12.29 -15.97 8.44
C ASP A 197 13.66 -15.37 8.06
N PRO A 198 14.65 -15.34 8.99
CA PRO A 198 15.99 -14.84 8.70
C PRO A 198 16.69 -15.53 7.53
N SER A 199 16.36 -16.79 7.23
CA SER A 199 16.96 -17.56 6.12
C SER A 199 16.73 -16.92 4.75
N LEU A 200 15.69 -16.10 4.58
CA LEU A 200 15.41 -15.36 3.36
C LEU A 200 16.53 -14.38 2.96
N PHE A 201 17.44 -14.05 3.89
CA PHE A 201 18.52 -13.09 3.71
C PHE A 201 19.91 -13.73 3.86
N GLU A 202 20.02 -15.06 3.68
CA GLU A 202 21.31 -15.78 3.77
C GLU A 202 22.01 -15.84 2.41
N ASP A 203 21.27 -16.02 1.33
CA ASP A 203 21.83 -16.04 -0.02
C ASP A 203 21.90 -14.63 -0.61
N ILE A 204 23.10 -14.04 -0.52
CA ILE A 204 23.37 -12.67 -0.99
C ILE A 204 24.44 -12.77 -2.09
N PRO A 205 24.03 -12.82 -3.39
CA PRO A 205 24.97 -13.01 -4.49
C PRO A 205 25.82 -11.77 -4.83
N THR A 206 25.36 -10.56 -4.45
CA THR A 206 26.04 -9.29 -4.73
C THR A 206 27.31 -9.09 -3.92
N LYS A 207 28.23 -8.18 -4.36
CA LYS A 207 29.45 -7.82 -3.61
C LYS A 207 29.14 -7.14 -2.28
N ASN A 208 28.17 -6.21 -2.27
CA ASN A 208 27.66 -5.65 -1.03
C ASN A 208 26.80 -6.71 -0.33
N LYS A 209 27.22 -7.14 0.86
CA LYS A 209 26.54 -8.18 1.67
C LYS A 209 25.78 -7.57 2.85
N THR A 210 25.79 -6.24 3.00
CA THR A 210 25.33 -5.60 4.24
C THR A 210 23.87 -5.17 4.13
N PHE A 211 23.04 -5.73 5.00
CA PHE A 211 21.68 -5.26 5.24
C PHE A 211 21.59 -4.70 6.66
N THR A 212 21.17 -3.45 6.79
CA THR A 212 20.85 -2.89 8.11
C THR A 212 19.58 -3.54 8.68
N PRO A 213 19.35 -3.48 10.01
CA PRO A 213 18.09 -3.95 10.59
C PRO A 213 16.85 -3.29 9.97
N GLU A 214 16.93 -1.99 9.67
CA GLU A 214 15.88 -1.21 9.03
C GLU A 214 15.63 -1.70 7.60
N ALA A 215 16.69 -1.97 6.83
CA ALA A 215 16.58 -2.50 5.48
C ALA A 215 15.92 -3.88 5.46
N LYS A 216 16.30 -4.78 6.39
CA LYS A 216 15.66 -6.10 6.53
C LYS A 216 14.18 -5.97 6.88
N ARG A 217 13.83 -5.12 7.85
CA ARG A 217 12.45 -4.81 8.19
C ARG A 217 11.66 -4.33 6.98
N ASP A 218 12.21 -3.39 6.22
CA ASP A 218 11.55 -2.81 5.06
C ASP A 218 11.41 -3.82 3.90
N LEU A 219 12.38 -4.71 3.72
CA LEU A 219 12.26 -5.83 2.77
C LEU A 219 11.19 -6.84 3.21
N ILE A 220 11.07 -7.16 4.50
CA ILE A 220 9.99 -8.00 5.03
C ILE A 220 8.63 -7.37 4.74
N ILE A 221 8.48 -6.05 4.98
CA ILE A 221 7.26 -5.32 4.64
C ILE A 221 6.95 -5.41 3.15
N ALA A 222 7.96 -5.25 2.29
CA ALA A 222 7.80 -5.39 0.85
C ALA A 222 7.29 -6.77 0.46
N LEU A 223 7.94 -7.83 0.94
CA LEU A 223 7.57 -9.21 0.61
C LEU A 223 6.17 -9.58 1.11
N ILE A 224 5.81 -9.21 2.36
CA ILE A 224 4.45 -9.43 2.89
C ILE A 224 3.42 -8.66 2.06
N THR A 225 3.71 -7.41 1.69
CA THR A 225 2.81 -6.63 0.83
C THR A 225 2.59 -7.32 -0.52
N LEU A 226 3.65 -7.86 -1.12
CA LEU A 226 3.58 -8.55 -2.42
C LEU A 226 2.84 -9.87 -2.37
N LYS A 227 2.87 -10.59 -1.25
CA LYS A 227 2.11 -11.83 -1.04
C LYS A 227 0.60 -11.64 -1.25
N TYR A 228 0.11 -10.42 -1.06
CA TYR A 228 -1.30 -10.02 -1.21
C TYR A 228 -1.53 -9.03 -2.37
N THR A 229 -0.59 -8.93 -3.29
CA THR A 229 -0.67 -8.04 -4.46
C THR A 229 -0.77 -8.84 -5.75
N GLN A 230 -1.73 -8.49 -6.62
CA GLN A 230 -1.91 -9.15 -7.92
C GLN A 230 -0.62 -9.12 -8.75
N SER A 231 -0.20 -10.29 -9.23
CA SER A 231 1.05 -10.45 -10.00
C SER A 231 0.95 -9.95 -11.45
N ASN A 232 2.06 -9.56 -12.11
CA ASN A 232 3.37 -9.32 -11.50
C ASN A 232 3.29 -8.14 -10.56
N SER A 233 4.04 -8.21 -9.46
CA SER A 233 4.06 -7.13 -8.47
C SER A 233 5.48 -6.81 -7.98
N VAL A 234 5.69 -5.51 -7.68
CA VAL A 234 6.93 -4.93 -7.16
C VAL A 234 6.56 -3.88 -6.12
N CYS A 235 7.28 -3.83 -5.00
CA CYS A 235 7.01 -2.92 -3.90
C CYS A 235 8.29 -2.21 -3.45
N TYR A 236 8.26 -0.88 -3.46
CA TYR A 236 9.29 -0.01 -2.88
C TYR A 236 8.86 0.34 -1.45
N VAL A 237 9.77 0.20 -0.51
CA VAL A 237 9.51 0.45 0.92
C VAL A 237 10.59 1.36 1.49
N LYS A 238 10.20 2.29 2.34
CA LYS A 238 11.11 3.14 3.10
C LYS A 238 10.52 3.46 4.47
N ASP A 239 11.34 3.38 5.49
CA ASP A 239 10.99 3.75 6.86
C ASP A 239 9.66 3.14 7.35
N GLY A 240 9.50 1.83 7.13
CA GLY A 240 8.36 1.07 7.63
C GLY A 240 7.07 1.22 6.83
N GLN A 241 7.13 1.73 5.60
CA GLN A 241 5.94 1.89 4.75
C GLN A 241 6.24 1.62 3.28
N ALA A 242 5.29 0.99 2.59
CA ALA A 242 5.29 0.91 1.13
C ALA A 242 5.08 2.32 0.55
N ILE A 243 6.02 2.75 -0.28
CA ILE A 243 5.99 4.09 -0.92
C ILE A 243 5.65 4.03 -2.41
N GLY A 244 5.67 2.83 -3.00
CA GLY A 244 5.23 2.61 -4.37
C GLY A 244 4.98 1.13 -4.63
N ILE A 245 3.77 0.77 -5.05
CA ILE A 245 3.36 -0.59 -5.36
C ILE A 245 2.89 -0.65 -6.81
N GLY A 246 3.51 -1.54 -7.58
CA GLY A 246 3.05 -1.92 -8.90
C GLY A 246 2.36 -3.27 -8.84
N ALA A 247 1.18 -3.40 -9.42
CA ALA A 247 0.34 -4.58 -9.38
C ALA A 247 -0.21 -4.95 -10.77
N GLY A 248 -0.41 -6.24 -11.03
CA GLY A 248 -1.18 -6.73 -12.17
C GLY A 248 -0.57 -6.47 -13.53
N GLN A 249 0.76 -6.30 -13.63
CA GLN A 249 1.44 -6.03 -14.89
C GLN A 249 1.93 -7.32 -15.56
N GLN A 250 1.75 -7.47 -16.88
CA GLN A 250 2.24 -8.62 -17.62
C GLN A 250 3.77 -8.63 -17.78
N SER A 251 4.42 -7.46 -17.71
CA SER A 251 5.86 -7.32 -17.81
C SER A 251 6.49 -6.85 -16.51
N ARG A 252 7.55 -7.52 -16.05
CA ARG A 252 8.28 -7.14 -14.83
C ARG A 252 8.79 -5.71 -14.89
N ILE A 253 9.37 -5.30 -16.02
CA ILE A 253 9.90 -3.93 -16.16
C ILE A 253 8.79 -2.87 -16.11
N HIS A 254 7.60 -3.13 -16.67
CA HIS A 254 6.47 -2.20 -16.53
C HIS A 254 6.01 -2.09 -15.08
N CYS A 255 6.02 -3.21 -14.36
CA CYS A 255 5.70 -3.23 -12.95
C CYS A 255 6.71 -2.40 -12.11
N THR A 256 8.00 -2.61 -12.35
CA THR A 256 9.09 -1.87 -11.70
C THR A 256 9.02 -0.36 -12.00
N ARG A 257 8.68 0.01 -13.24
CA ARG A 257 8.49 1.41 -13.62
C ARG A 257 7.29 2.04 -12.93
N LEU A 258 6.16 1.36 -12.90
CA LEU A 258 4.95 1.84 -12.25
C LEU A 258 5.16 2.05 -10.76
N ALA A 259 5.68 1.04 -10.06
CA ALA A 259 5.99 1.13 -8.63
C ALA A 259 7.01 2.25 -8.33
N GLY A 260 8.07 2.32 -9.15
CA GLY A 260 9.09 3.37 -9.00
C GLY A 260 8.55 4.78 -9.26
N SER A 261 7.63 4.97 -10.22
CA SER A 261 7.00 6.27 -10.45
C SER A 261 6.18 6.72 -9.24
N LYS A 262 5.43 5.82 -8.61
CA LYS A 262 4.70 6.11 -7.37
C LYS A 262 5.63 6.45 -6.20
N ALA A 263 6.76 5.73 -6.07
CA ALA A 263 7.78 6.03 -5.06
C ALA A 263 8.42 7.42 -5.29
N ASP A 264 8.67 7.78 -6.55
CA ASP A 264 9.17 9.11 -6.92
C ASP A 264 8.14 10.21 -6.61
N GLU A 265 6.85 9.98 -6.87
CA GLU A 265 5.77 10.91 -6.52
C GLU A 265 5.66 11.11 -5.00
N TRP A 266 5.74 10.03 -4.21
CA TRP A 266 5.77 10.13 -2.75
C TRP A 266 6.94 11.01 -2.26
N TRP A 267 8.12 10.87 -2.86
CA TRP A 267 9.30 11.67 -2.50
C TRP A 267 9.18 13.12 -2.99
N LEU A 268 8.62 13.33 -4.18
CA LEU A 268 8.37 14.67 -4.73
C LEU A 268 7.37 15.47 -3.90
N ARG A 269 6.38 14.83 -3.27
CA ARG A 269 5.44 15.50 -2.35
C ARG A 269 6.13 16.17 -1.16
N GLN A 270 7.34 15.73 -0.81
CA GLN A 270 8.18 16.31 0.26
C GLN A 270 9.05 17.48 -0.21
N ASN A 271 9.03 17.82 -1.50
CA ASN A 271 9.76 18.97 -2.01
C ASN A 271 9.19 20.27 -1.42
N PRO A 272 10.03 21.22 -0.96
CA PRO A 272 9.56 22.49 -0.40
C PRO A 272 8.62 23.28 -1.32
N LYS A 273 8.83 23.29 -2.64
CA LYS A 273 7.90 23.93 -3.60
C LYS A 273 6.51 23.27 -3.54
N VAL A 274 6.46 21.94 -3.41
CA VAL A 274 5.19 21.19 -3.34
C VAL A 274 4.49 21.39 -1.99
N MET A 275 5.24 21.29 -0.90
CA MET A 275 4.70 21.48 0.46
C MET A 275 4.17 22.88 0.72
N ASN A 276 4.70 23.89 0.00
CA ASN A 276 4.35 25.30 0.17
C ASN A 276 3.48 25.85 -0.96
N LEU A 277 2.83 24.99 -1.74
CA LEU A 277 1.86 25.43 -2.76
C LEU A 277 0.79 26.34 -2.13
N PRO A 278 0.52 27.53 -2.71
CA PRO A 278 -0.33 28.56 -2.11
C PRO A 278 -1.82 28.25 -2.32
N PHE A 279 -2.29 27.14 -1.76
CA PHE A 279 -3.69 26.73 -1.87
C PHE A 279 -4.63 27.72 -1.19
N LYS A 280 -5.81 27.92 -1.78
CA LYS A 280 -6.92 28.63 -1.13
C LYS A 280 -7.40 27.85 0.09
N GLU A 281 -7.87 28.54 1.13
CA GLU A 281 -8.29 27.95 2.41
C GLU A 281 -9.38 26.86 2.27
N LYS A 282 -10.30 27.02 1.32
CA LYS A 282 -11.50 26.16 1.18
C LYS A 282 -11.34 25.03 0.16
N ILE A 283 -10.13 24.71 -0.26
CA ILE A 283 -9.89 23.59 -1.20
C ILE A 283 -10.13 22.26 -0.48
N ARG A 284 -10.98 21.41 -1.07
CA ARG A 284 -11.22 20.06 -0.55
C ARG A 284 -9.98 19.21 -0.64
N ARG A 285 -9.79 18.30 0.31
CA ARG A 285 -8.61 17.42 0.38
C ARG A 285 -8.35 16.67 -0.93
N ALA A 286 -9.41 16.09 -1.53
CA ALA A 286 -9.29 15.36 -2.80
C ALA A 286 -8.84 16.25 -3.96
N ASP A 287 -9.37 17.49 -4.04
CA ASP A 287 -8.96 18.45 -5.08
C ASP A 287 -7.50 18.89 -4.87
N ARG A 288 -7.09 19.07 -3.60
CA ARG A 288 -5.70 19.37 -3.25
C ARG A 288 -4.76 18.23 -3.63
N ASP A 289 -5.13 16.97 -3.35
CA ASP A 289 -4.35 15.81 -3.76
C ASP A 289 -4.20 15.72 -5.29
N ASN A 290 -5.29 15.93 -6.02
CA ASN A 290 -5.26 15.94 -7.49
C ASN A 290 -4.37 17.07 -8.03
N CYS A 291 -4.48 18.28 -7.50
CA CYS A 291 -3.61 19.41 -7.88
C CYS A 291 -2.13 19.12 -7.62
N ILE A 292 -1.79 18.52 -6.46
CA ILE A 292 -0.40 18.14 -6.16
C ILE A 292 0.08 17.10 -7.16
N ASN A 293 -0.74 16.10 -7.48
CA ASN A 293 -0.39 15.05 -8.42
C ASN A 293 -0.09 15.61 -9.82
N LEU A 294 -0.94 16.50 -10.34
CA LEU A 294 -0.71 17.18 -11.60
C LEU A 294 0.54 18.07 -11.54
N TYR A 295 0.73 18.82 -10.45
CA TYR A 295 1.86 19.74 -10.29
C TYR A 295 3.22 19.04 -10.33
N ILE A 296 3.32 17.83 -9.71
CA ILE A 296 4.56 17.05 -9.71
C ILE A 296 4.74 16.20 -10.97
N GLY A 297 3.67 16.02 -11.76
CA GLY A 297 3.62 15.23 -12.98
C GLY A 297 4.08 16.01 -14.24
N ASP A 298 3.86 15.39 -15.37
CA ASP A 298 4.14 16.00 -16.68
C ASP A 298 2.98 16.89 -17.16
N GLU A 299 1.80 16.82 -16.51
CA GLU A 299 0.57 17.54 -16.79
C GLU A 299 0.44 18.85 -15.97
N ALA A 300 1.55 19.37 -15.43
CA ALA A 300 1.53 20.59 -14.60
C ALA A 300 0.89 21.81 -15.27
N GLU A 301 0.96 21.91 -16.59
CA GLU A 301 0.34 22.99 -17.36
C GLU A 301 -1.19 23.02 -17.21
N ASP A 302 -1.84 21.87 -16.99
CA ASP A 302 -3.29 21.76 -16.82
C ASP A 302 -3.81 22.57 -15.61
N ILE A 303 -2.98 22.74 -14.59
CA ILE A 303 -3.32 23.49 -13.37
C ILE A 303 -2.57 24.82 -13.22
N LEU A 304 -1.51 25.04 -14.01
CA LEU A 304 -0.70 26.26 -13.93
C LEU A 304 -1.07 27.29 -15.00
N SER A 305 -1.83 26.88 -16.05
CA SER A 305 -2.28 27.78 -17.10
C SER A 305 -3.24 28.85 -16.58
N ASP A 306 -3.31 29.98 -17.31
CA ASP A 306 -4.23 31.05 -16.95
C ASP A 306 -5.70 30.59 -17.06
N GLY A 307 -6.50 30.97 -16.07
CA GLY A 307 -7.88 30.48 -15.88
C GLY A 307 -7.99 29.18 -15.09
N ALA A 308 -6.93 28.34 -15.03
CA ALA A 308 -6.90 27.10 -14.26
C ALA A 308 -6.35 27.33 -12.84
N TRP A 309 -5.17 27.93 -12.71
CA TRP A 309 -4.54 28.10 -11.40
C TRP A 309 -5.39 28.91 -10.41
N GLN A 310 -6.14 29.91 -10.92
CA GLN A 310 -7.02 30.73 -10.10
C GLN A 310 -8.15 29.95 -9.40
N GLN A 311 -8.42 28.72 -9.84
CA GLN A 311 -9.42 27.88 -9.19
C GLN A 311 -8.91 27.33 -7.86
N PHE A 312 -7.62 27.05 -7.73
CA PHE A 312 -7.02 26.32 -6.63
C PHE A 312 -6.08 27.16 -5.76
N PHE A 313 -5.36 28.12 -6.36
CA PHE A 313 -4.29 28.83 -5.69
C PHE A 313 -4.62 30.32 -5.47
N THR A 314 -3.98 30.93 -4.47
CA THR A 314 -4.09 32.38 -4.18
C THR A 314 -3.19 33.20 -5.10
N GLU A 315 -2.13 32.62 -5.62
CA GLU A 315 -1.21 33.16 -6.62
C GLU A 315 -0.73 32.04 -7.52
N GLN A 316 -0.24 32.37 -8.71
CA GLN A 316 0.26 31.35 -9.66
C GLN A 316 1.55 30.73 -9.13
N PRO A 317 1.57 29.40 -8.87
CA PRO A 317 2.79 28.72 -8.44
C PRO A 317 3.83 28.70 -9.56
N GLU A 318 5.11 28.81 -9.20
CA GLU A 318 6.19 28.49 -10.12
C GLU A 318 6.18 26.99 -10.45
N PRO A 319 6.41 26.60 -11.72
CA PRO A 319 6.47 25.19 -12.09
C PRO A 319 7.66 24.49 -11.43
N LEU A 320 7.49 23.21 -11.10
CA LEU A 320 8.57 22.34 -10.71
C LEU A 320 9.19 21.74 -11.99
N THR A 321 10.36 22.26 -12.38
CA THR A 321 10.99 21.85 -13.64
C THR A 321 11.42 20.38 -13.62
N ARG A 322 11.64 19.80 -14.80
CA ARG A 322 12.13 18.43 -14.94
C ARG A 322 13.49 18.24 -14.27
N GLU A 323 14.37 19.23 -14.38
CA GLU A 323 15.69 19.23 -13.74
C GLU A 323 15.58 19.25 -12.23
N GLU A 324 14.70 20.10 -11.67
CA GLU A 324 14.43 20.16 -10.23
C GLU A 324 13.84 18.84 -9.71
N ARG A 325 12.86 18.25 -10.42
CA ARG A 325 12.30 16.93 -10.09
C ARG A 325 13.40 15.86 -10.04
N LYS A 326 14.22 15.78 -11.09
CA LYS A 326 15.33 14.81 -11.17
C LYS A 326 16.34 15.01 -10.05
N ALA A 327 16.73 16.26 -9.78
CA ALA A 327 17.67 16.58 -8.71
C ALA A 327 17.11 16.26 -7.32
N TRP A 328 15.79 16.41 -7.11
CA TRP A 328 15.14 16.04 -5.86
C TRP A 328 15.05 14.52 -5.69
N ILE A 329 14.62 13.79 -6.71
CA ILE A 329 14.54 12.32 -6.68
C ILE A 329 15.92 11.72 -6.38
N ALA A 330 17.00 12.25 -6.95
CA ALA A 330 18.36 11.79 -6.72
C ALA A 330 18.83 11.91 -5.25
N LYS A 331 18.13 12.65 -4.40
CA LYS A 331 18.41 12.75 -2.96
C LYS A 331 17.79 11.62 -2.14
N ASN A 332 16.87 10.85 -2.73
CA ASN A 332 16.28 9.71 -2.04
C ASN A 332 17.29 8.56 -1.97
N THR A 333 17.45 7.97 -0.78
CA THR A 333 18.42 6.90 -0.49
C THR A 333 17.80 5.90 0.48
N GLY A 334 18.44 4.75 0.67
CA GLY A 334 18.02 3.76 1.65
C GLY A 334 16.67 3.08 1.34
N VAL A 335 16.22 3.11 0.09
CA VAL A 335 14.96 2.47 -0.31
C VAL A 335 15.17 0.96 -0.45
N ALA A 336 14.24 0.18 0.08
CA ALA A 336 14.16 -1.26 -0.08
C ALA A 336 13.19 -1.62 -1.21
N LEU A 337 13.51 -2.65 -1.99
CA LEU A 337 12.69 -3.14 -3.10
C LEU A 337 12.45 -4.64 -2.98
N GLY A 338 11.18 -5.04 -2.94
CA GLY A 338 10.76 -6.43 -3.10
C GLY A 338 10.19 -6.71 -4.48
N SER A 339 10.36 -7.95 -4.96
CA SER A 339 9.74 -8.46 -6.17
C SER A 339 9.10 -9.83 -5.90
N ASP A 340 7.88 -10.05 -6.40
CA ASP A 340 7.15 -11.31 -6.20
C ASP A 340 7.75 -12.52 -6.98
N ALA A 341 8.69 -12.25 -7.89
CA ALA A 341 9.50 -13.26 -8.60
C ALA A 341 10.85 -12.65 -8.99
N PHE A 342 11.66 -13.41 -9.77
CA PHE A 342 12.96 -12.94 -10.22
C PHE A 342 12.88 -11.73 -11.17
N PHE A 343 13.92 -10.92 -11.19
CA PHE A 343 14.13 -9.91 -12.22
C PHE A 343 14.77 -10.56 -13.46
N PRO A 344 14.16 -10.41 -14.65
CA PRO A 344 14.69 -11.05 -15.86
C PRO A 344 15.93 -10.36 -16.44
N PHE A 345 16.10 -9.04 -16.17
CA PHE A 345 17.18 -8.23 -16.73
C PHE A 345 17.57 -7.09 -15.77
N GLY A 346 18.81 -6.59 -15.91
CA GLY A 346 19.36 -5.49 -15.12
C GLY A 346 18.67 -4.13 -15.32
N ASP A 347 17.86 -3.94 -16.37
CA ASP A 347 17.08 -2.71 -16.58
C ASP A 347 16.09 -2.42 -15.44
N ASN A 348 15.63 -3.47 -14.76
CA ASN A 348 14.82 -3.35 -13.54
C ASN A 348 15.64 -2.70 -12.42
N ILE A 349 16.90 -3.09 -12.27
CA ILE A 349 17.81 -2.54 -11.26
C ILE A 349 18.19 -1.09 -11.60
N GLU A 350 18.45 -0.81 -12.90
CA GLU A 350 18.67 0.56 -13.38
C GLU A 350 17.49 1.48 -13.03
N ARG A 351 16.25 0.99 -13.20
CA ARG A 351 15.05 1.75 -12.82
C ARG A 351 14.95 1.93 -11.31
N ALA A 352 15.20 0.88 -10.56
CA ALA A 352 15.13 0.89 -9.10
C ALA A 352 16.15 1.86 -8.48
N HIS A 353 17.39 1.82 -8.95
CA HIS A 353 18.46 2.71 -8.50
C HIS A 353 18.08 4.19 -8.63
N ARG A 354 17.39 4.60 -9.69
CA ARG A 354 16.96 5.98 -9.91
C ARG A 354 15.98 6.49 -8.84
N SER A 355 15.27 5.60 -8.15
CA SER A 355 14.37 5.93 -7.04
C SER A 355 15.01 5.75 -5.67
N GLY A 356 16.35 5.60 -5.59
CA GLY A 356 17.11 5.51 -4.35
C GLY A 356 17.17 4.11 -3.73
N VAL A 357 16.92 3.05 -4.50
CA VAL A 357 17.01 1.67 -4.01
C VAL A 357 18.45 1.29 -3.72
N GLU A 358 18.69 0.80 -2.52
CA GLU A 358 19.99 0.28 -2.04
C GLU A 358 19.90 -1.17 -1.59
N PHE A 359 18.68 -1.68 -1.35
CA PHE A 359 18.42 -3.04 -0.85
C PHE A 359 17.35 -3.72 -1.67
N ILE A 360 17.59 -4.98 -2.05
CA ILE A 360 16.66 -5.76 -2.87
C ILE A 360 16.44 -7.16 -2.27
N ALA A 361 15.19 -7.65 -2.34
CA ALA A 361 14.84 -9.03 -2.11
C ALA A 361 14.02 -9.54 -3.30
N GLN A 362 14.44 -10.65 -3.90
CA GLN A 362 13.76 -11.29 -5.02
C GLN A 362 14.00 -12.82 -5.00
N ALA A 363 13.21 -13.57 -5.76
CA ALA A 363 13.28 -15.03 -5.73
C ALA A 363 14.63 -15.62 -6.23
N GLY A 364 15.27 -14.99 -7.21
CA GLY A 364 16.38 -15.61 -7.95
C GLY A 364 15.91 -16.69 -8.91
N GLY A 365 16.85 -17.32 -9.63
CA GLY A 365 16.59 -18.43 -10.55
C GLY A 365 16.30 -18.01 -12.00
N SER A 366 16.64 -16.79 -12.39
CA SER A 366 16.64 -16.36 -13.78
C SER A 366 17.90 -16.87 -14.50
N ILE A 367 17.78 -17.22 -15.78
CA ILE A 367 18.94 -17.51 -16.66
C ILE A 367 19.91 -16.30 -16.74
N ARG A 368 19.42 -15.11 -16.44
CA ARG A 368 20.17 -13.84 -16.49
C ARG A 368 20.44 -13.23 -15.10
N ASP A 369 20.48 -14.06 -14.05
CA ASP A 369 20.82 -13.59 -12.70
C ASP A 369 22.21 -12.93 -12.66
N ASP A 370 23.17 -13.42 -13.48
CA ASP A 370 24.49 -12.81 -13.66
C ASP A 370 24.39 -11.31 -14.02
N HIS A 371 23.58 -10.97 -15.01
CA HIS A 371 23.38 -9.59 -15.45
C HIS A 371 22.68 -8.72 -14.40
N VAL A 372 21.76 -9.30 -13.64
CA VAL A 372 21.09 -8.61 -12.53
C VAL A 372 22.06 -8.34 -11.39
N ILE A 373 22.89 -9.32 -11.01
CA ILE A 373 23.93 -9.19 -9.98
C ILE A 373 24.96 -8.14 -10.39
N ASP A 374 25.46 -8.19 -11.62
CA ASP A 374 26.44 -7.21 -12.13
C ASP A 374 25.89 -5.78 -12.09
N THR A 375 24.59 -5.60 -12.38
CA THR A 375 23.95 -4.30 -12.32
C THR A 375 23.79 -3.81 -10.87
N CYS A 376 23.46 -4.71 -9.93
CA CYS A 376 23.46 -4.38 -8.50
C CYS A 376 24.85 -3.96 -8.01
N ASP A 377 25.86 -4.72 -8.39
CA ASP A 377 27.27 -4.46 -8.04
C ASP A 377 27.77 -3.10 -8.56
N LYS A 378 27.36 -2.72 -9.78
CA LYS A 378 27.64 -1.42 -10.39
C LYS A 378 27.20 -0.25 -9.49
N TYR A 379 26.10 -0.42 -8.79
CA TYR A 379 25.49 0.62 -7.92
C TYR A 379 25.71 0.38 -6.43
N GLY A 380 26.43 -0.67 -6.04
CA GLY A 380 26.68 -1.02 -4.64
C GLY A 380 25.43 -1.49 -3.90
N ILE A 381 24.40 -1.96 -4.62
CA ILE A 381 23.13 -2.46 -4.06
C ILE A 381 23.35 -3.84 -3.44
N ALA A 382 22.87 -4.04 -2.21
CA ALA A 382 22.80 -5.36 -1.60
C ALA A 382 21.51 -6.08 -2.04
N MET A 383 21.64 -7.30 -2.59
CA MET A 383 20.49 -8.08 -3.03
C MET A 383 20.51 -9.47 -2.41
N ALA A 384 19.38 -9.92 -1.87
CA ALA A 384 19.15 -11.27 -1.40
C ALA A 384 18.28 -12.07 -2.38
N PHE A 385 18.63 -13.34 -2.59
CA PHE A 385 17.79 -14.33 -3.23
C PHE A 385 17.01 -15.09 -2.17
N THR A 386 15.70 -14.85 -2.15
CA THR A 386 14.80 -15.46 -1.14
C THR A 386 14.42 -16.88 -1.47
N HIS A 387 14.61 -17.32 -2.72
CA HIS A 387 14.14 -18.61 -3.26
C HIS A 387 12.62 -18.81 -3.13
N VAL A 388 11.87 -17.76 -2.84
CA VAL A 388 10.42 -17.76 -2.68
C VAL A 388 9.76 -16.94 -3.77
N ARG A 389 8.83 -17.56 -4.50
CA ARG A 389 7.94 -16.88 -5.44
C ARG A 389 6.61 -16.58 -4.75
N LEU A 390 6.13 -15.34 -4.89
CA LEU A 390 4.95 -14.81 -4.22
C LEU A 390 3.80 -14.50 -5.19
N PHE A 391 3.63 -15.26 -6.25
CA PHE A 391 2.55 -15.03 -7.22
C PHE A 391 1.18 -15.10 -6.52
N HIS A 392 0.35 -14.10 -6.80
CA HIS A 392 -1.01 -13.96 -6.33
C HIS A 392 -1.95 -13.66 -7.50
N HIS A 393 -2.94 -14.52 -7.69
CA HIS A 393 -3.90 -14.44 -8.81
C HIS A 393 -5.34 -14.64 -8.38
#